data_ed5df5199135abed00df61fe2c5c66f9
#
_entry.id   ed5df5199135abed00df61fe2c5c66f9
#
_cell.length_a   1.000
_cell.length_b   1.000
_cell.length_c   1.000
_cell.angle_alpha   90.00
_cell.angle_beta   90.00
_cell.angle_gamma   90.00
#
_symmetry.space_group_name_H-M   'P 1'
#
loop_
_entity.id
_entity.type
_entity.pdbx_description
1 polymer ?
#
loop_
_entity_poly.entity_id
_entity_poly.type
_entity_poly.pdbx_seq_one_letter_code
_entity_poly.pdbx_strand_id
1 'polypeptide(L)'
;ERAGISDSTLRNVEKGRRAPTRTTVMHLQSVPELRIDPSPIGPQITSRRKQMQDLAPNCWLTPEYDALKLHGELTMLLNGRGGNLEQTYLYLDPSSAAAWYSIAEQEVYTLARKLMPMDRIAECIAERAGGVGLDVIGLGCGDGKDEVRLTQSLLERHSNPNLRLYLLDISQPLLCAAYRYAAEVLADCSSVSVCAIQGNFHNLQRYKPLLHVPERSHRRRIACMFGNTFSNLHNEILFVRSSLLGFAPGDFLLLNVPAAMAPADDPAEIRRKDRRFAGQAPTSDMSAQDRMYRDLLHRHIPEITSTEIKWVLDFAACPVPGSYAANLRGTVRTQPGETKQFSVVYNKRYDQKRLDDTMREEGWLPVEHWRYAEEYHPRLLLLYQRVKLATDEGE
;
A
#
# COMPACT_ATOMS: atom_id res chain seq x y z
N GLU A 1 15.77 -8.35 -38.51
CA GLU A 1 15.74 -7.34 -39.61
C GLU A 1 14.36 -7.23 -40.27
N ARG A 2 13.58 -8.34 -40.52
CA ARG A 2 12.27 -8.31 -41.19
C ARG A 2 11.19 -7.50 -40.45
N ALA A 3 11.33 -7.35 -39.11
CA ALA A 3 10.39 -6.56 -38.28
C ALA A 3 10.81 -5.09 -38.10
N GLY A 4 11.91 -4.66 -38.76
CA GLY A 4 12.43 -3.29 -38.55
C GLY A 4 12.94 -3.01 -37.12
N ILE A 5 13.23 -4.06 -36.38
CA ILE A 5 13.73 -3.98 -35.00
C ILE A 5 15.21 -4.33 -35.02
N SER A 6 16.06 -3.52 -34.38
CA SER A 6 17.49 -3.80 -34.32
C SER A 6 17.78 -5.03 -33.44
N ASP A 7 18.81 -5.80 -33.82
CA ASP A 7 19.28 -6.95 -33.04
C ASP A 7 19.62 -6.60 -31.59
N SER A 8 20.13 -5.40 -31.35
CA SER A 8 20.43 -4.92 -30.01
C SER A 8 19.15 -4.72 -29.17
N THR A 9 18.06 -4.25 -29.79
CA THR A 9 16.77 -4.10 -29.13
C THR A 9 16.17 -5.47 -28.78
N LEU A 10 16.19 -6.43 -29.73
CA LEU A 10 15.72 -7.78 -29.50
C LEU A 10 16.49 -8.48 -28.38
N ARG A 11 17.84 -8.44 -28.42
CA ARG A 11 18.68 -9.05 -27.37
C ARG A 11 18.44 -8.44 -26.00
N ASN A 12 18.15 -7.14 -25.92
CA ASN A 12 17.86 -6.48 -24.64
C ASN A 12 16.48 -6.88 -24.10
N VAL A 13 15.50 -7.09 -24.96
CA VAL A 13 14.18 -7.61 -24.56
C VAL A 13 14.27 -9.08 -24.14
N GLU A 14 14.96 -9.92 -24.92
CA GLU A 14 15.16 -11.35 -24.60
C GLU A 14 15.92 -11.57 -23.28
N LYS A 15 16.88 -10.68 -22.97
CA LYS A 15 17.65 -10.72 -21.71
C LYS A 15 16.96 -10.02 -20.55
N GLY A 16 15.71 -9.56 -20.74
CA GLY A 16 14.97 -8.83 -19.70
C GLY A 16 15.57 -7.48 -19.32
N ARG A 17 16.54 -6.96 -20.10
CA ARG A 17 17.20 -5.68 -19.83
C ARG A 17 16.34 -4.48 -20.20
N ARG A 18 15.33 -4.68 -21.02
CA ARG A 18 14.40 -3.63 -21.46
C ARG A 18 13.05 -4.25 -21.77
N ALA A 19 11.98 -3.64 -21.26
CA ALA A 19 10.63 -4.02 -21.65
C ALA A 19 10.36 -3.66 -23.11
N PRO A 20 9.65 -4.50 -23.88
CA PRO A 20 9.28 -4.18 -25.25
C PRO A 20 8.36 -2.97 -25.30
N THR A 21 8.64 -2.01 -26.17
CA THR A 21 7.72 -0.91 -26.45
C THR A 21 6.51 -1.42 -27.23
N ARG A 22 5.39 -0.66 -27.20
CA ARG A 22 4.20 -0.99 -28.02
C ARG A 22 4.56 -1.16 -29.50
N THR A 23 5.42 -0.31 -30.02
CA THR A 23 5.95 -0.38 -31.38
C THR A 23 6.73 -1.66 -31.62
N THR A 24 7.59 -2.08 -30.67
CA THR A 24 8.34 -3.33 -30.72
C THR A 24 7.39 -4.54 -30.79
N VAL A 25 6.35 -4.56 -29.95
CA VAL A 25 5.33 -5.63 -29.96
C VAL A 25 4.57 -5.67 -31.28
N MET A 26 4.12 -4.54 -31.81
CA MET A 26 3.43 -4.47 -33.11
C MET A 26 4.31 -4.95 -34.28
N HIS A 27 5.59 -4.59 -34.28
CA HIS A 27 6.54 -5.05 -35.29
C HIS A 27 6.79 -6.56 -35.19
N LEU A 28 6.89 -7.13 -33.98
CA LEU A 28 7.01 -8.58 -33.81
C LEU A 28 5.77 -9.32 -34.26
N GLN A 29 4.57 -8.79 -34.03
CA GLN A 29 3.31 -9.34 -34.50
C GLN A 29 3.15 -9.27 -36.03
N SER A 30 3.85 -8.38 -36.72
CA SER A 30 3.84 -8.27 -38.18
C SER A 30 4.71 -9.31 -38.89
N VAL A 31 5.47 -10.14 -38.16
CA VAL A 31 6.33 -11.20 -38.72
C VAL A 31 5.57 -12.52 -38.71
N PRO A 32 5.15 -13.03 -39.86
CA PRO A 32 4.29 -14.23 -39.98
C PRO A 32 4.91 -15.48 -39.34
N GLU A 33 6.23 -15.61 -39.42
CA GLU A 33 6.97 -16.77 -38.92
C GLU A 33 6.98 -16.89 -37.38
N LEU A 34 6.72 -15.81 -36.68
CA LEU A 34 6.69 -15.82 -35.19
C LEU A 34 5.38 -16.39 -34.63
N ARG A 35 4.36 -16.61 -35.49
CA ARG A 35 3.05 -17.14 -35.10
C ARG A 35 2.49 -16.56 -33.81
N ILE A 36 2.80 -15.30 -33.53
CA ILE A 36 2.21 -14.58 -32.42
C ILE A 36 0.76 -14.35 -32.81
N ASP A 37 -0.11 -15.19 -32.27
CA ASP A 37 -1.54 -15.18 -32.58
C ASP A 37 -2.10 -13.78 -32.23
N PRO A 38 -2.54 -13.00 -33.23
CA PRO A 38 -3.19 -11.72 -32.98
C PRO A 38 -4.64 -11.90 -32.53
N SER A 39 -5.12 -13.15 -32.44
CA SER A 39 -6.49 -13.39 -32.01
C SER A 39 -6.69 -12.83 -30.61
N PRO A 40 -7.54 -11.82 -30.46
CA PRO A 40 -7.94 -11.44 -29.13
C PRO A 40 -8.69 -12.62 -28.53
N ILE A 41 -8.29 -13.02 -27.36
CA ILE A 41 -9.01 -13.92 -26.46
C ILE A 41 -10.52 -13.81 -26.77
N GLY A 42 -11.09 -14.86 -27.27
CA GLY A 42 -12.40 -15.21 -27.79
C GLY A 42 -13.59 -14.21 -27.84
N PRO A 43 -14.63 -14.56 -28.61
CA PRO A 43 -15.73 -13.63 -28.97
C PRO A 43 -16.62 -13.12 -27.82
N GLN A 44 -16.46 -13.62 -26.63
CA GLN A 44 -17.17 -13.08 -25.45
C GLN A 44 -16.62 -11.73 -24.92
N ILE A 45 -15.45 -11.29 -25.41
CA ILE A 45 -14.85 -10.02 -25.02
C ILE A 45 -15.36 -8.84 -25.85
N THR A 46 -15.99 -9.07 -27.01
CA THR A 46 -16.39 -7.99 -27.90
C THR A 46 -17.58 -7.16 -27.39
N SER A 47 -18.51 -7.75 -26.67
CA SER A 47 -19.60 -6.96 -26.05
C SER A 47 -19.14 -6.21 -24.79
N ARG A 48 -18.21 -6.80 -24.01
CA ARG A 48 -17.55 -6.12 -22.87
C ARG A 48 -16.53 -5.06 -23.34
N ARG A 49 -15.89 -5.24 -24.49
CA ARG A 49 -14.97 -4.26 -25.09
C ARG A 49 -15.66 -2.92 -25.41
N LYS A 50 -16.92 -2.91 -25.81
CA LYS A 50 -17.66 -1.68 -26.09
C LYS A 50 -17.96 -0.89 -24.82
N GLN A 51 -18.21 -1.56 -23.68
CA GLN A 51 -18.34 -0.91 -22.37
C GLN A 51 -16.99 -0.49 -21.77
N MET A 52 -15.88 -1.17 -22.13
CA MET A 52 -14.53 -0.80 -21.69
C MET A 52 -13.88 0.30 -22.54
N GLN A 53 -14.39 0.63 -23.74
CA GLN A 53 -13.83 1.69 -24.58
C GLN A 53 -14.14 3.11 -24.08
N ASP A 54 -15.14 3.26 -23.23
CA ASP A 54 -15.47 4.56 -22.60
C ASP A 54 -14.76 4.75 -21.23
N LEU A 55 -14.03 3.74 -20.77
CA LEU A 55 -13.19 3.85 -19.58
C LEU A 55 -11.79 4.25 -20.03
N ALA A 56 -11.32 5.41 -19.57
CA ALA A 56 -9.89 5.78 -19.62
C ALA A 56 -9.03 4.57 -19.24
N PRO A 57 -7.78 4.44 -19.73
CA PRO A 57 -6.94 3.29 -19.41
C PRO A 57 -6.93 3.09 -17.88
N ASN A 58 -7.53 2.00 -17.44
CA ASN A 58 -7.80 1.76 -16.02
C ASN A 58 -6.58 1.28 -15.24
N CYS A 59 -5.41 1.18 -15.90
CA CYS A 59 -4.17 0.79 -15.26
C CYS A 59 -3.02 1.68 -15.74
N TRP A 60 -2.40 2.38 -14.79
CA TRP A 60 -1.27 3.29 -15.02
C TRP A 60 -0.03 2.72 -14.37
N LEU A 61 1.00 2.52 -15.17
CA LEU A 61 2.28 1.98 -14.71
C LEU A 61 3.32 3.11 -14.73
N THR A 62 3.96 3.33 -13.60
CA THR A 62 5.08 4.27 -13.49
C THR A 62 6.37 3.50 -13.20
N PRO A 63 7.43 3.69 -13.98
CA PRO A 63 8.71 2.98 -13.79
C PRO A 63 9.60 3.66 -12.73
N GLU A 64 9.02 4.08 -11.62
CA GLU A 64 9.76 4.85 -10.59
C GLU A 64 10.79 4.02 -9.85
N TYR A 65 10.58 2.71 -9.77
CA TYR A 65 11.44 1.80 -9.03
C TYR A 65 11.86 0.64 -9.91
N ASP A 66 13.16 0.48 -10.05
CA ASP A 66 13.79 -0.67 -10.70
C ASP A 66 14.72 -1.39 -9.71
N ALA A 67 15.19 -2.56 -10.10
CA ALA A 67 16.11 -3.35 -9.30
C ALA A 67 17.44 -2.62 -9.02
N LEU A 68 17.86 -1.69 -9.88
CA LEU A 68 19.08 -0.89 -9.70
C LEU A 68 18.93 0.12 -8.57
N LYS A 69 17.74 0.73 -8.42
CA LYS A 69 17.47 1.64 -7.29
C LYS A 69 17.46 0.88 -5.98
N LEU A 70 16.78 -0.27 -5.92
CA LEU A 70 16.81 -1.13 -4.75
C LEU A 70 18.24 -1.54 -4.38
N HIS A 71 19.00 -2.00 -5.35
CA HIS A 71 20.42 -2.35 -5.13
C HIS A 71 21.24 -1.16 -4.64
N GLY A 72 21.05 0.02 -5.21
CA GLY A 72 21.71 1.25 -4.79
C GLY A 72 21.39 1.64 -3.36
N GLU A 73 20.13 1.60 -2.96
CA GLU A 73 19.67 1.87 -1.58
C GLU A 73 20.27 0.89 -0.59
N LEU A 74 20.19 -0.41 -0.89
CA LEU A 74 20.76 -1.45 -0.03
C LEU A 74 22.29 -1.29 0.09
N THR A 75 22.96 -0.95 -0.99
CA THR A 75 24.41 -0.67 -0.99
C THR A 75 24.74 0.55 -0.12
N MET A 76 23.93 1.61 -0.16
CA MET A 76 24.13 2.79 0.71
C MET A 76 23.91 2.46 2.19
N LEU A 77 22.90 1.63 2.51
CA LEU A 77 22.68 1.17 3.88
C LEU A 77 23.85 0.35 4.41
N LEU A 78 24.41 -0.52 3.56
CA LEU A 78 25.57 -1.36 3.91
C LEU A 78 26.86 -0.56 4.02
N ASN A 79 27.05 0.52 3.27
CA ASN A 79 28.24 1.36 3.30
C ASN A 79 28.29 2.33 4.51
N GLY A 80 27.53 2.07 5.55
CA GLY A 80 27.74 2.68 6.86
C GLY A 80 27.03 3.99 7.12
N ARG A 81 26.17 4.43 6.23
CA ARG A 81 25.34 5.61 6.51
C ARG A 81 24.23 5.32 7.52
N GLY A 82 24.04 4.03 7.86
CA GLY A 82 22.94 3.60 8.71
C GLY A 82 21.61 4.04 8.11
N GLY A 83 20.51 3.63 8.65
CA GLY A 83 19.22 4.14 8.19
C GLY A 83 18.16 3.07 8.18
N ASN A 84 17.09 3.37 7.46
CA ASN A 84 15.94 2.51 7.31
C ASN A 84 15.83 2.13 5.84
N LEU A 85 15.60 0.86 5.58
CA LEU A 85 15.17 0.44 4.26
C LEU A 85 13.83 1.09 3.96
N GLU A 86 13.74 1.76 2.82
CA GLU A 86 12.46 2.30 2.40
C GLU A 86 11.49 1.15 2.14
N GLN A 87 10.36 1.20 2.79
CA GLN A 87 9.39 0.10 2.82
C GLN A 87 8.87 -0.28 1.43
N THR A 88 8.81 0.68 0.52
CA THR A 88 8.42 0.47 -0.87
C THR A 88 9.23 -0.63 -1.56
N TYR A 89 10.51 -0.77 -1.20
CA TYR A 89 11.37 -1.79 -1.79
C TYR A 89 11.05 -3.23 -1.36
N LEU A 90 10.34 -3.40 -0.23
CA LEU A 90 10.01 -4.72 0.31
C LEU A 90 9.06 -5.51 -0.59
N TYR A 91 8.31 -4.85 -1.47
CA TYR A 91 7.22 -5.46 -2.25
C TYR A 91 7.41 -5.35 -3.76
N LEU A 92 8.57 -4.89 -4.24
CA LEU A 92 8.80 -4.64 -5.66
C LEU A 92 8.97 -5.91 -6.48
N ASP A 93 9.63 -6.92 -5.94
CA ASP A 93 9.86 -8.14 -6.71
C ASP A 93 8.68 -9.13 -6.58
N PRO A 94 8.45 -9.97 -7.62
CA PRO A 94 7.36 -10.92 -7.62
C PRO A 94 7.39 -11.93 -6.47
N SER A 95 8.58 -12.33 -6.01
CA SER A 95 8.73 -13.30 -4.92
C SER A 95 8.33 -12.70 -3.58
N SER A 96 8.70 -11.43 -3.34
CA SER A 96 8.28 -10.70 -2.14
C SER A 96 6.77 -10.45 -2.14
N ALA A 97 6.19 -10.10 -3.30
CA ALA A 97 4.75 -9.95 -3.45
C ALA A 97 4.01 -11.28 -3.18
N ALA A 98 4.51 -12.41 -3.70
CA ALA A 98 3.95 -13.73 -3.45
C ALA A 98 4.04 -14.14 -1.97
N ALA A 99 5.17 -13.85 -1.32
CA ALA A 99 5.36 -14.11 0.10
C ALA A 99 4.39 -13.27 0.95
N TRP A 100 4.22 -11.99 0.62
CA TRP A 100 3.24 -11.13 1.27
C TRP A 100 1.81 -11.66 1.09
N TYR A 101 1.46 -12.10 -0.11
CA TYR A 101 0.14 -12.66 -0.39
C TYR A 101 -0.15 -13.87 0.50
N SER A 102 0.84 -14.77 0.64
CA SER A 102 0.74 -15.94 1.53
C SER A 102 0.58 -15.54 3.00
N ILE A 103 1.23 -14.45 3.44
CA ILE A 103 1.06 -13.91 4.79
C ILE A 103 -0.36 -13.33 4.97
N ALA A 104 -0.85 -12.58 3.99
CA ALA A 104 -2.16 -11.96 4.02
C ALA A 104 -3.34 -12.96 4.04
N GLU A 105 -3.11 -14.20 3.59
CA GLU A 105 -4.08 -15.29 3.64
C GLU A 105 -4.07 -16.09 4.96
N GLN A 106 -3.12 -15.83 5.86
CA GLN A 106 -3.07 -16.50 7.15
C GLN A 106 -4.28 -16.14 8.02
N GLU A 107 -4.64 -17.07 8.90
CA GLU A 107 -5.84 -16.98 9.74
C GLU A 107 -5.90 -15.68 10.55
N VAL A 108 -4.78 -15.24 11.12
CA VAL A 108 -4.69 -13.99 11.90
C VAL A 108 -5.10 -12.78 11.07
N TYR A 109 -4.63 -12.69 9.83
CA TYR A 109 -4.97 -11.59 8.92
C TYR A 109 -6.41 -11.65 8.45
N THR A 110 -6.87 -12.84 8.05
CA THR A 110 -8.24 -13.04 7.58
C THR A 110 -9.26 -12.82 8.68
N LEU A 111 -8.94 -13.20 9.92
CA LEU A 111 -9.78 -12.95 11.09
C LEU A 111 -9.86 -11.45 11.40
N ALA A 112 -8.73 -10.74 11.41
CA ALA A 112 -8.71 -9.31 11.63
C ALA A 112 -9.54 -8.56 10.56
N ARG A 113 -9.44 -8.96 9.29
CA ARG A 113 -10.30 -8.43 8.21
C ARG A 113 -11.78 -8.69 8.44
N LYS A 114 -12.16 -9.90 8.86
CA LYS A 114 -13.57 -10.26 9.15
C LYS A 114 -14.14 -9.42 10.28
N LEU A 115 -13.36 -9.17 11.33
CA LEU A 115 -13.76 -8.41 12.51
C LEU A 115 -13.81 -6.90 12.27
N MET A 116 -13.23 -6.40 11.18
CA MET A 116 -13.24 -4.98 10.84
C MET A 116 -14.66 -4.47 10.58
N PRO A 117 -15.15 -3.45 11.31
CA PRO A 117 -16.53 -2.98 11.24
C PRO A 117 -16.79 -2.11 10.00
N MET A 118 -16.61 -2.68 8.81
CA MET A 118 -16.65 -1.97 7.53
C MET A 118 -18.01 -1.32 7.26
N ASP A 119 -19.07 -2.01 7.66
CA ASP A 119 -20.45 -1.52 7.47
C ASP A 119 -20.73 -0.24 8.26
N ARG A 120 -20.24 -0.18 9.50
CA ARG A 120 -20.38 1.01 10.36
C ARG A 120 -19.65 2.21 9.79
N ILE A 121 -18.46 1.96 9.24
CA ILE A 121 -17.67 3.01 8.58
C ILE A 121 -18.39 3.52 7.33
N ALA A 122 -18.87 2.62 6.49
CA ALA A 122 -19.57 3.00 5.27
C ALA A 122 -20.83 3.83 5.59
N GLU A 123 -21.59 3.46 6.62
CA GLU A 123 -22.73 4.21 7.13
C GLU A 123 -22.34 5.63 7.55
N CYS A 124 -21.32 5.76 8.39
CA CYS A 124 -20.82 7.06 8.87
C CYS A 124 -20.32 7.96 7.73
N ILE A 125 -19.62 7.39 6.75
CA ILE A 125 -19.16 8.13 5.56
C ILE A 125 -20.34 8.56 4.70
N ALA A 126 -21.31 7.66 4.43
CA ALA A 126 -22.48 7.94 3.59
C ALA A 126 -23.33 9.08 4.17
N GLU A 127 -23.58 9.06 5.48
CA GLU A 127 -24.31 10.13 6.18
C GLU A 127 -23.63 11.48 6.04
N ARG A 128 -22.30 11.53 6.25
CA ARG A 128 -21.53 12.77 6.20
C ARG A 128 -21.24 13.27 4.79
N ALA A 129 -21.21 12.36 3.83
CA ALA A 129 -21.02 12.73 2.42
C ALA A 129 -22.22 13.49 1.83
N GLY A 130 -23.42 13.28 2.37
CA GLY A 130 -24.61 14.05 1.97
C GLY A 130 -25.05 13.79 0.53
N GLY A 131 -24.88 12.56 0.02
CA GLY A 131 -25.35 12.16 -1.32
C GLY A 131 -24.48 12.62 -2.49
N VAL A 132 -23.30 13.20 -2.25
CA VAL A 132 -22.34 13.52 -3.32
C VAL A 132 -21.57 12.27 -3.73
N GLY A 133 -21.07 12.24 -4.98
CA GLY A 133 -20.22 11.11 -5.44
C GLY A 133 -18.97 10.95 -4.58
N LEU A 134 -18.46 9.71 -4.46
CA LEU A 134 -17.30 9.39 -3.64
C LEU A 134 -16.17 8.81 -4.48
N ASP A 135 -14.94 9.20 -4.14
CA ASP A 135 -13.71 8.63 -4.67
C ASP A 135 -12.98 7.91 -3.53
N VAL A 136 -12.98 6.57 -3.56
CA VAL A 136 -12.23 5.72 -2.64
C VAL A 136 -10.83 5.53 -3.19
N ILE A 137 -9.81 5.91 -2.42
CA ILE A 137 -8.40 5.90 -2.84
C ILE A 137 -7.63 5.02 -1.87
N GLY A 138 -7.36 3.77 -2.26
CA GLY A 138 -6.54 2.83 -1.49
C GLY A 138 -5.06 3.16 -1.69
N LEU A 139 -4.38 3.53 -0.61
CA LEU A 139 -2.95 3.87 -0.59
C LEU A 139 -2.14 2.70 -0.04
N GLY A 140 -1.38 2.03 -0.90
CA GLY A 140 -0.73 0.75 -0.59
C GLY A 140 -1.77 -0.36 -0.45
N CYS A 141 -2.63 -0.51 -1.47
CA CYS A 141 -3.82 -1.35 -1.41
C CYS A 141 -3.53 -2.87 -1.32
N GLY A 142 -2.30 -3.30 -1.59
CA GLY A 142 -1.95 -4.72 -1.55
C GLY A 142 -2.83 -5.57 -2.46
N ASP A 143 -3.65 -6.47 -1.89
CA ASP A 143 -4.60 -7.31 -2.62
C ASP A 143 -5.97 -6.64 -2.89
N GLY A 144 -6.17 -5.41 -2.43
CA GLY A 144 -7.37 -4.59 -2.68
C GLY A 144 -8.66 -5.07 -2.01
N LYS A 145 -8.62 -6.13 -1.21
CA LYS A 145 -9.85 -6.75 -0.64
C LYS A 145 -10.57 -5.82 0.32
N ASP A 146 -9.82 -5.04 1.10
CA ASP A 146 -10.41 -4.12 2.08
C ASP A 146 -11.07 -2.90 1.41
N GLU A 147 -10.43 -2.36 0.37
CA GLU A 147 -10.95 -1.26 -0.44
C GLU A 147 -12.22 -1.67 -1.22
N VAL A 148 -12.21 -2.86 -1.79
CA VAL A 148 -13.38 -3.42 -2.49
C VAL A 148 -14.53 -3.62 -1.51
N ARG A 149 -14.28 -4.18 -0.34
CA ARG A 149 -15.30 -4.36 0.71
C ARG A 149 -15.89 -3.03 1.17
N LEU A 150 -15.05 -2.01 1.38
CA LEU A 150 -15.53 -0.65 1.70
C LEU A 150 -16.41 -0.12 0.57
N THR A 151 -15.98 -0.28 -0.68
CA THR A 151 -16.74 0.16 -1.86
C THR A 151 -18.10 -0.52 -1.94
N GLN A 152 -18.18 -1.85 -1.70
CA GLN A 152 -19.45 -2.58 -1.65
C GLN A 152 -20.36 -2.07 -0.52
N SER A 153 -19.82 -1.90 0.70
CA SER A 153 -20.59 -1.38 1.83
C SER A 153 -21.10 0.05 1.59
N LEU A 154 -20.34 0.89 0.87
CA LEU A 154 -20.77 2.22 0.45
C LEU A 154 -21.88 2.17 -0.62
N LEU A 155 -21.80 1.24 -1.59
CA LEU A 155 -22.85 1.05 -2.59
C LEU A 155 -24.21 0.75 -1.98
N GLU A 156 -24.22 -0.02 -0.92
CA GLU A 156 -25.47 -0.41 -0.22
C GLU A 156 -26.08 0.72 0.61
N ARG A 157 -25.27 1.67 1.08
CA ARG A 157 -25.68 2.68 2.07
C ARG A 157 -25.75 4.10 1.54
N HIS A 158 -25.07 4.38 0.46
CA HIS A 158 -25.00 5.73 -0.09
C HIS A 158 -26.18 5.98 -1.03
N SER A 159 -26.91 7.07 -0.81
CA SER A 159 -28.12 7.43 -1.58
C SER A 159 -27.87 7.71 -3.06
N ASN A 160 -26.64 8.10 -3.41
CA ASN A 160 -26.23 8.33 -4.80
C ASN A 160 -24.91 7.56 -5.06
N PRO A 161 -24.98 6.27 -5.42
CA PRO A 161 -23.82 5.38 -5.50
C PRO A 161 -22.98 5.64 -6.74
N ASN A 162 -22.58 6.88 -7.01
CA ASN A 162 -21.57 7.21 -8.01
C ASN A 162 -20.20 7.12 -7.36
N LEU A 163 -19.57 5.93 -7.44
CA LEU A 163 -18.31 5.64 -6.79
C LEU A 163 -17.18 5.48 -7.81
N ARG A 164 -15.98 5.92 -7.42
CA ARG A 164 -14.74 5.58 -8.13
C ARG A 164 -13.80 4.93 -7.12
N LEU A 165 -13.27 3.76 -7.48
CA LEU A 165 -12.27 3.06 -6.71
C LEU A 165 -10.91 3.21 -7.38
N TYR A 166 -9.99 3.87 -6.70
CA TYR A 166 -8.59 3.99 -7.10
C TYR A 166 -7.75 3.07 -6.22
N LEU A 167 -7.09 2.10 -6.85
CA LEU A 167 -6.15 1.20 -6.21
C LEU A 167 -4.74 1.68 -6.54
N LEU A 168 -4.02 2.15 -5.53
CA LEU A 168 -2.65 2.62 -5.70
C LEU A 168 -1.69 1.76 -4.90
N ASP A 169 -0.72 1.15 -5.58
CA ASP A 169 0.33 0.35 -4.97
C ASP A 169 1.62 0.46 -5.77
N ILE A 170 2.75 0.32 -5.10
CA ILE A 170 4.06 0.29 -5.74
C ILE A 170 4.34 -1.06 -6.40
N SER A 171 3.81 -2.13 -5.82
CA SER A 171 3.99 -3.51 -6.27
C SER A 171 3.09 -3.81 -7.45
N GLN A 172 3.66 -3.93 -8.64
CA GLN A 172 2.90 -4.31 -9.83
C GLN A 172 2.16 -5.64 -9.66
N PRO A 173 2.77 -6.72 -9.13
CA PRO A 173 2.05 -7.99 -8.94
C PRO A 173 0.85 -7.88 -8.01
N LEU A 174 0.99 -7.17 -6.89
CA LEU A 174 -0.11 -6.96 -5.94
C LEU A 174 -1.21 -6.10 -6.57
N LEU A 175 -0.85 -5.01 -7.23
CA LEU A 175 -1.80 -4.14 -7.90
C LEU A 175 -2.60 -4.87 -9.00
N CYS A 176 -1.94 -5.71 -9.79
CA CYS A 176 -2.63 -6.54 -10.79
C CYS A 176 -3.62 -7.51 -10.15
N ALA A 177 -3.26 -8.12 -9.02
CA ALA A 177 -4.16 -8.99 -8.27
C ALA A 177 -5.35 -8.21 -7.70
N ALA A 178 -5.11 -7.05 -7.10
CA ALA A 178 -6.13 -6.15 -6.57
C ALA A 178 -7.11 -5.69 -7.65
N TYR A 179 -6.58 -5.24 -8.80
CA TYR A 179 -7.42 -4.80 -9.91
C TYR A 179 -8.31 -5.93 -10.46
N ARG A 180 -7.73 -7.12 -10.65
CA ARG A 180 -8.48 -8.29 -11.11
C ARG A 180 -9.59 -8.64 -10.12
N TYR A 181 -9.29 -8.69 -8.83
CA TYR A 181 -10.26 -8.95 -7.78
C TYR A 181 -11.39 -7.89 -7.76
N ALA A 182 -11.03 -6.60 -7.83
CA ALA A 182 -12.03 -5.53 -7.88
C ALA A 182 -12.90 -5.61 -9.14
N ALA A 183 -12.31 -5.87 -10.31
CA ALA A 183 -13.02 -6.01 -11.56
C ALA A 183 -13.99 -7.21 -11.58
N GLU A 184 -13.63 -8.30 -10.89
CA GLU A 184 -14.48 -9.48 -10.75
C GLU A 184 -15.63 -9.21 -9.77
N VAL A 185 -15.34 -8.72 -8.59
CA VAL A 185 -16.32 -8.53 -7.51
C VAL A 185 -17.31 -7.40 -7.81
N LEU A 186 -16.87 -6.35 -8.51
CA LEU A 186 -17.67 -5.17 -8.86
C LEU A 186 -18.19 -5.20 -10.30
N ALA A 187 -18.10 -6.34 -11.01
CA ALA A 187 -18.44 -6.47 -12.42
C ALA A 187 -19.88 -6.03 -12.75
N ASP A 188 -20.81 -6.31 -11.86
CA ASP A 188 -22.25 -6.02 -12.07
C ASP A 188 -22.66 -4.65 -11.50
N CYS A 189 -21.72 -3.89 -10.92
CA CYS A 189 -21.97 -2.59 -10.33
C CYS A 189 -21.69 -1.45 -11.33
N SER A 190 -22.67 -1.11 -12.16
CA SER A 190 -22.53 -0.07 -13.20
C SER A 190 -22.25 1.34 -12.64
N SER A 191 -22.50 1.57 -11.36
CA SER A 191 -22.26 2.83 -10.65
C SER A 191 -20.84 2.97 -10.08
N VAL A 192 -19.97 1.96 -10.31
CA VAL A 192 -18.57 1.97 -9.86
C VAL A 192 -17.62 1.95 -11.03
N SER A 193 -16.62 2.81 -11.01
CA SER A 193 -15.46 2.69 -11.88
C SER A 193 -14.23 2.32 -11.06
N VAL A 194 -13.38 1.42 -11.60
CA VAL A 194 -12.14 0.99 -10.95
C VAL A 194 -10.94 1.45 -11.77
N CYS A 195 -9.96 2.05 -11.11
CA CYS A 195 -8.70 2.49 -11.69
C CYS A 195 -7.53 1.98 -10.86
N ALA A 196 -6.52 1.39 -11.49
CA ALA A 196 -5.29 0.95 -10.84
C ALA A 196 -4.11 1.85 -11.22
N ILE A 197 -3.34 2.28 -10.24
CA ILE A 197 -2.19 3.17 -10.40
C ILE A 197 -0.97 2.50 -9.75
N GLN A 198 0.01 2.10 -10.53
CA GLN A 198 1.30 1.69 -9.98
C GLN A 198 2.10 2.92 -9.65
N GLY A 199 2.39 3.13 -8.37
CA GLY A 199 3.15 4.29 -7.95
C GLY A 199 3.39 4.37 -6.45
N ASN A 200 4.27 5.30 -6.10
CA ASN A 200 4.57 5.59 -4.70
C ASN A 200 3.58 6.61 -4.14
N PHE A 201 2.76 6.20 -3.18
CA PHE A 201 1.76 7.07 -2.55
C PHE A 201 2.38 8.24 -1.75
N HIS A 202 3.67 8.21 -1.41
CA HIS A 202 4.38 9.38 -0.87
C HIS A 202 4.40 10.55 -1.86
N ASN A 203 4.31 10.27 -3.15
CA ASN A 203 4.28 11.26 -4.22
C ASN A 203 2.88 11.45 -4.79
N LEU A 204 1.83 11.41 -3.96
CA LEU A 204 0.43 11.41 -4.37
C LEU A 204 0.09 12.61 -5.29
N GLN A 205 0.75 13.74 -5.10
CA GLN A 205 0.59 14.93 -5.94
C GLN A 205 0.90 14.68 -7.42
N ARG A 206 1.79 13.73 -7.74
CA ARG A 206 2.11 13.36 -9.14
C ARG A 206 0.94 12.68 -9.85
N TYR A 207 0.08 12.03 -9.11
CA TYR A 207 -1.10 11.34 -9.64
C TYR A 207 -2.34 12.21 -9.64
N LYS A 208 -2.21 13.48 -9.23
CA LYS A 208 -3.29 14.46 -9.21
C LYS A 208 -4.12 14.49 -10.50
N PRO A 209 -3.53 14.44 -11.73
CA PRO A 209 -4.30 14.39 -12.96
C PRO A 209 -5.18 13.13 -13.10
N LEU A 210 -4.80 12.01 -12.48
CA LEU A 210 -5.55 10.75 -12.50
C LEU A 210 -6.60 10.69 -11.38
N LEU A 211 -6.28 11.28 -10.22
CA LEU A 211 -7.13 11.37 -9.05
C LEU A 211 -7.98 12.65 -9.04
N HIS A 212 -7.77 13.51 -10.05
CA HIS A 212 -8.36 14.82 -10.07
C HIS A 212 -9.84 14.75 -10.44
N VAL A 213 -10.62 15.22 -9.53
CA VAL A 213 -12.02 15.55 -9.80
C VAL A 213 -12.02 16.99 -10.32
N PRO A 214 -12.62 17.27 -11.49
CA PRO A 214 -12.77 18.64 -11.95
C PRO A 214 -13.36 19.51 -10.83
N GLU A 215 -12.86 20.73 -10.64
CA GLU A 215 -13.23 21.66 -9.55
C GLU A 215 -14.74 21.86 -9.39
N ARG A 216 -15.52 21.56 -10.42
CA ARG A 216 -16.99 21.66 -10.43
C ARG A 216 -17.71 20.35 -10.05
N SER A 217 -16.99 19.25 -9.83
CA SER A 217 -17.65 18.01 -9.40
C SER A 217 -17.78 18.01 -7.88
N HIS A 218 -18.98 17.99 -7.38
CA HIS A 218 -19.29 17.80 -5.96
C HIS A 218 -19.01 16.37 -5.53
N ARG A 219 -17.75 15.99 -5.46
CA ARG A 219 -17.31 14.66 -4.99
C ARG A 219 -16.46 14.80 -3.75
N ARG A 220 -16.48 13.81 -2.89
CA ARG A 220 -15.59 13.71 -1.73
C ARG A 220 -14.63 12.54 -1.91
N ARG A 221 -13.43 12.71 -1.43
CA ARG A 221 -12.39 11.69 -1.47
C ARG A 221 -12.26 11.02 -0.13
N ILE A 222 -11.97 9.73 -0.17
CA ILE A 222 -11.69 8.90 1.00
C ILE A 222 -10.32 8.28 0.75
N ALA A 223 -9.27 8.80 1.40
CA ALA A 223 -7.97 8.13 1.42
C ALA A 223 -8.03 6.98 2.42
N CYS A 224 -7.71 5.77 1.97
CA CYS A 224 -7.73 4.57 2.80
C CYS A 224 -6.32 4.00 2.94
N MET A 225 -5.91 3.68 4.16
CA MET A 225 -4.67 2.95 4.45
C MET A 225 -5.01 1.77 5.36
N PHE A 226 -5.21 0.62 4.73
CA PHE A 226 -5.54 -0.61 5.46
C PHE A 226 -4.29 -1.42 5.83
N GLY A 227 -4.47 -2.41 6.70
CA GLY A 227 -3.39 -3.23 7.18
C GLY A 227 -2.40 -2.48 8.06
N ASN A 228 -1.12 -2.61 7.76
CA ASN A 228 -0.05 -1.92 8.50
C ASN A 228 0.57 -0.76 7.71
N THR A 229 -0.02 -0.36 6.60
CA THR A 229 0.56 0.62 5.66
C THR A 229 0.95 1.91 6.37
N PHE A 230 0.03 2.53 7.12
CA PHE A 230 0.32 3.75 7.87
C PHE A 230 1.34 3.51 9.00
N SER A 231 1.21 2.42 9.74
CA SER A 231 2.09 2.09 10.87
C SER A 231 3.52 1.72 10.45
N ASN A 232 3.71 1.42 9.20
CA ASN A 232 5.00 1.06 8.65
C ASN A 232 5.75 2.28 8.07
N LEU A 233 5.09 3.43 7.89
CA LEU A 233 5.74 4.64 7.38
C LEU A 233 6.91 5.04 8.27
N HIS A 234 7.97 5.56 7.66
CA HIS A 234 9.11 6.09 8.42
C HIS A 234 8.68 7.30 9.27
N ASN A 235 7.97 8.24 8.65
CA ASN A 235 7.38 9.40 9.33
C ASN A 235 5.97 9.64 8.80
N GLU A 236 4.98 9.15 9.54
CA GLU A 236 3.57 9.25 9.16
C GLU A 236 3.03 10.68 9.20
N ILE A 237 3.56 11.53 10.09
CA ILE A 237 3.11 12.92 10.17
C ILE A 237 3.61 13.73 8.97
N LEU A 238 4.86 13.50 8.57
CA LEU A 238 5.38 14.09 7.34
C LEU A 238 4.59 13.62 6.11
N PHE A 239 4.19 12.35 6.09
CA PHE A 239 3.32 11.82 5.03
C PHE A 239 1.98 12.55 4.99
N VAL A 240 1.32 12.72 6.13
CA VAL A 240 0.03 13.46 6.22
C VAL A 240 0.19 14.88 5.70
N ARG A 241 1.23 15.60 6.13
CA ARG A 241 1.51 16.97 5.72
C ARG A 241 1.79 17.13 4.23
N SER A 242 2.60 16.24 3.68
CA SER A 242 3.11 16.38 2.30
C SER A 242 2.22 15.69 1.27
N SER A 243 1.87 14.43 1.51
CA SER A 243 1.17 13.61 0.53
C SER A 243 -0.33 13.88 0.49
N LEU A 244 -0.94 14.17 1.66
CA LEU A 244 -2.38 14.47 1.75
C LEU A 244 -2.70 15.97 1.65
N LEU A 245 -1.73 16.83 1.35
CA LEU A 245 -1.91 18.28 1.21
C LEU A 245 -3.03 18.67 0.23
N GLY A 246 -3.24 17.89 -0.82
CA GLY A 246 -4.25 18.17 -1.84
C GLY A 246 -5.69 17.77 -1.47
N PHE A 247 -5.94 17.24 -0.26
CA PHE A 247 -7.29 16.91 0.20
C PHE A 247 -8.01 18.17 0.68
N ALA A 248 -9.26 18.32 0.25
CA ALA A 248 -10.09 19.48 0.55
C ALA A 248 -10.90 19.29 1.85
N PRO A 249 -11.36 20.39 2.48
CA PRO A 249 -12.31 20.29 3.58
C PRO A 249 -13.52 19.43 3.20
N GLY A 250 -13.87 18.49 4.07
CA GLY A 250 -14.94 17.51 3.86
C GLY A 250 -14.47 16.17 3.27
N ASP A 251 -13.24 16.06 2.77
CA ASP A 251 -12.64 14.77 2.42
C ASP A 251 -12.34 13.93 3.66
N PHE A 252 -12.20 12.62 3.48
CA PHE A 252 -11.99 11.67 4.56
C PHE A 252 -10.61 11.00 4.48
N LEU A 253 -10.10 10.61 5.65
CA LEU A 253 -8.95 9.73 5.81
C LEU A 253 -9.36 8.56 6.71
N LEU A 254 -9.22 7.36 6.19
CA LEU A 254 -9.54 6.12 6.89
C LEU A 254 -8.25 5.35 7.15
N LEU A 255 -7.91 5.20 8.42
CA LEU A 255 -6.71 4.50 8.88
C LEU A 255 -7.06 3.22 9.61
N ASN A 256 -6.43 2.13 9.22
CA ASN A 256 -6.42 0.89 9.97
C ASN A 256 -5.03 0.66 10.56
N VAL A 257 -4.89 0.81 11.87
CA VAL A 257 -3.58 0.77 12.54
C VAL A 257 -3.58 -0.16 13.76
N PRO A 258 -2.42 -0.72 14.14
CA PRO A 258 -2.29 -1.45 15.39
C PRO A 258 -2.48 -0.50 16.60
N ALA A 259 -3.25 -0.95 17.58
CA ALA A 259 -3.40 -0.24 18.85
C ALA A 259 -2.20 -0.52 19.77
N ALA A 260 -1.85 0.45 20.61
CA ALA A 260 -0.91 0.23 21.71
C ALA A 260 -1.47 -0.80 22.68
N MET A 261 -0.64 -1.76 23.08
CA MET A 261 -1.01 -2.84 24.01
C MET A 261 -0.84 -2.45 25.47
N ALA A 262 0.01 -1.45 25.71
CA ALA A 262 0.26 -0.85 27.01
C ALA A 262 0.77 0.58 26.80
N PRO A 263 0.74 1.43 27.83
CA PRO A 263 1.33 2.77 27.74
C PRO A 263 2.82 2.73 27.39
N ALA A 264 3.30 3.72 26.63
CA ALA A 264 4.68 3.77 26.18
C ALA A 264 5.70 3.97 27.32
N ASP A 265 5.26 4.48 28.46
CA ASP A 265 6.06 4.64 29.68
C ASP A 265 6.17 3.36 30.52
N ASP A 266 5.51 2.27 30.10
CA ASP A 266 5.68 0.94 30.70
C ASP A 266 6.27 -0.09 29.70
N PRO A 267 7.58 -0.04 29.43
CA PRO A 267 8.24 -0.97 28.52
C PRO A 267 8.17 -2.44 28.97
N ALA A 268 8.05 -2.68 30.27
CA ALA A 268 7.97 -4.04 30.82
C ALA A 268 6.63 -4.68 30.43
N GLU A 269 5.55 -3.94 30.59
CA GLU A 269 4.21 -4.39 30.22
C GLU A 269 4.07 -4.57 28.70
N ILE A 270 4.67 -3.67 27.89
CA ILE A 270 4.72 -3.83 26.43
C ILE A 270 5.41 -5.14 26.08
N ARG A 271 6.59 -5.43 26.64
CA ARG A 271 7.32 -6.69 26.38
C ARG A 271 6.54 -7.93 26.82
N ARG A 272 5.76 -7.82 27.87
CA ARG A 272 4.92 -8.92 28.34
C ARG A 272 3.74 -9.19 27.41
N LYS A 273 3.10 -8.14 26.88
CA LYS A 273 1.89 -8.25 26.06
C LYS A 273 2.16 -8.45 24.58
N ASP A 274 3.19 -7.80 24.02
CA ASP A 274 3.51 -7.98 22.60
C ASP A 274 4.35 -9.24 22.40
N ARG A 275 3.76 -10.23 21.75
CA ARG A 275 4.37 -11.53 21.45
C ARG A 275 5.74 -11.43 20.78
N ARG A 276 6.01 -10.35 20.03
CA ARG A 276 7.31 -10.11 19.39
C ARG A 276 8.45 -9.97 20.39
N PHE A 277 8.15 -9.58 21.62
CA PHE A 277 9.12 -9.34 22.69
C PHE A 277 8.98 -10.31 23.87
N ALA A 278 7.89 -11.06 23.93
CA ALA A 278 7.56 -11.92 25.07
C ALA A 278 8.41 -13.20 25.19
N GLY A 279 9.42 -13.38 24.35
CA GLY A 279 10.28 -14.58 24.35
C GLY A 279 9.56 -15.87 23.96
N GLN A 280 8.33 -15.78 23.48
CA GLN A 280 7.57 -16.92 22.97
C GLN A 280 8.10 -17.35 21.59
N ALA A 281 7.93 -18.62 21.26
CA ALA A 281 8.25 -19.09 19.93
C ALA A 281 7.49 -18.24 18.88
N PRO A 282 8.17 -17.84 17.79
CA PRO A 282 7.53 -17.05 16.74
C PRO A 282 6.31 -17.81 16.17
N THR A 283 5.22 -17.09 15.99
CA THR A 283 4.05 -17.64 15.29
C THR A 283 4.37 -17.91 13.82
N SER A 284 3.56 -18.70 13.14
CA SER A 284 3.80 -19.06 11.73
C SER A 284 3.88 -17.83 10.82
N ASP A 285 3.07 -16.80 11.09
CA ASP A 285 3.05 -15.53 10.40
C ASP A 285 4.33 -14.72 10.63
N MET A 286 4.83 -14.62 11.88
CA MET A 286 6.11 -13.97 12.18
C MET A 286 7.27 -14.66 11.46
N SER A 287 7.29 -16.00 11.46
CA SER A 287 8.31 -16.77 10.76
C SER A 287 8.25 -16.60 9.24
N ALA A 288 7.06 -16.42 8.68
CA ALA A 288 6.87 -16.14 7.26
C ALA A 288 7.35 -14.73 6.88
N GLN A 289 7.03 -13.72 7.70
CA GLN A 289 7.54 -12.36 7.53
C GLN A 289 9.07 -12.30 7.62
N ASP A 290 9.65 -12.92 8.62
CA ASP A 290 11.11 -12.98 8.81
C ASP A 290 11.80 -13.63 7.59
N ARG A 291 11.24 -14.71 7.07
CA ARG A 291 11.75 -15.37 5.85
C ARG A 291 11.66 -14.43 4.65
N MET A 292 10.52 -13.79 4.44
CA MET A 292 10.33 -12.84 3.34
C MET A 292 11.43 -11.76 3.33
N TYR A 293 11.72 -11.16 4.47
CA TYR A 293 12.74 -10.11 4.57
C TYR A 293 14.16 -10.64 4.40
N ARG A 294 14.49 -11.82 4.94
CA ARG A 294 15.78 -12.45 4.72
C ARG A 294 16.02 -12.78 3.25
N ASP A 295 15.03 -13.39 2.62
CA ASP A 295 15.12 -13.80 1.22
C ASP A 295 15.26 -12.59 0.30
N LEU A 296 14.58 -11.48 0.61
CA LEU A 296 14.76 -10.22 -0.08
C LEU A 296 16.22 -9.74 0.00
N LEU A 297 16.76 -9.66 1.21
CA LEU A 297 18.13 -9.18 1.43
C LEU A 297 19.15 -10.05 0.70
N HIS A 298 19.06 -11.37 0.82
CA HIS A 298 19.98 -12.30 0.16
C HIS A 298 19.87 -12.26 -1.37
N ARG A 299 18.69 -12.02 -1.93
CA ARG A 299 18.53 -11.90 -3.39
C ARG A 299 19.20 -10.66 -3.97
N HIS A 300 19.13 -9.55 -3.25
CA HIS A 300 19.59 -8.27 -3.75
C HIS A 300 20.99 -7.88 -3.32
N ILE A 301 21.56 -8.60 -2.35
CA ILE A 301 22.91 -8.37 -1.83
C ILE A 301 23.64 -9.73 -1.75
N PRO A 302 24.22 -10.18 -2.86
CA PRO A 302 24.92 -11.47 -2.92
C PRO A 302 26.09 -11.59 -1.94
N GLU A 303 26.68 -10.46 -1.53
CA GLU A 303 27.80 -10.40 -0.60
C GLU A 303 27.43 -10.72 0.84
N ILE A 304 26.14 -10.79 1.16
CA ILE A 304 25.67 -11.17 2.50
C ILE A 304 25.97 -12.64 2.78
N THR A 305 26.83 -12.90 3.75
CA THR A 305 27.17 -14.25 4.20
C THR A 305 26.23 -14.77 5.29
N SER A 306 25.64 -13.86 6.08
CA SER A 306 24.63 -14.21 7.07
C SER A 306 23.73 -13.02 7.38
N THR A 307 22.47 -13.32 7.71
CA THR A 307 21.48 -12.33 8.11
C THR A 307 20.81 -12.76 9.42
N GLU A 308 20.89 -11.90 10.41
CA GLU A 308 20.11 -12.01 11.65
C GLU A 308 19.02 -10.94 11.62
N ILE A 309 17.78 -11.32 11.90
CA ILE A 309 16.64 -10.40 11.97
C ILE A 309 16.05 -10.48 13.38
N LYS A 310 15.87 -9.31 14.01
CA LYS A 310 15.38 -9.23 15.39
C LYS A 310 14.42 -8.07 15.57
N TRP A 311 13.29 -8.36 16.22
CA TRP A 311 12.38 -7.32 16.68
C TRP A 311 12.94 -6.58 17.90
N VAL A 312 12.94 -5.26 17.83
CA VAL A 312 13.41 -4.37 18.91
C VAL A 312 12.32 -3.35 19.20
N LEU A 313 12.05 -3.13 20.50
CA LEU A 313 11.16 -2.07 20.94
C LEU A 313 11.85 -0.71 20.74
N ASP A 314 11.21 0.19 19.99
CA ASP A 314 11.78 1.46 19.58
C ASP A 314 10.75 2.59 19.78
N PHE A 315 11.01 3.46 20.74
CA PHE A 315 10.14 4.60 21.03
C PHE A 315 10.46 5.81 20.16
N ALA A 316 11.72 5.94 19.74
CA ALA A 316 12.18 7.08 18.94
C ALA A 316 11.67 7.01 17.49
N ALA A 317 11.32 5.82 17.01
CA ALA A 317 10.84 5.63 15.65
C ALA A 317 9.38 6.09 15.43
N CYS A 318 8.66 6.43 16.50
CA CYS A 318 7.26 6.85 16.39
C CYS A 318 7.13 8.34 16.73
N PRO A 319 6.78 9.22 15.76
CA PRO A 319 6.60 10.65 15.99
C PRO A 319 5.34 10.99 16.81
N VAL A 320 4.38 10.05 16.91
CA VAL A 320 3.16 10.25 17.72
C VAL A 320 3.48 9.97 19.18
N PRO A 321 3.30 10.95 20.08
CA PRO A 321 3.59 10.80 21.50
C PRO A 321 2.81 9.64 22.13
N GLY A 322 3.39 8.95 23.13
CA GLY A 322 2.74 7.83 23.81
C GLY A 322 2.57 6.56 22.95
N SER A 323 3.10 6.56 21.74
CA SER A 323 3.13 5.42 20.83
C SER A 323 4.53 4.80 20.77
N TYR A 324 4.65 3.60 20.22
CA TYR A 324 5.93 2.91 20.09
C TYR A 324 5.97 2.05 18.83
N ALA A 325 7.16 1.68 18.40
CA ALA A 325 7.37 0.80 17.26
C ALA A 325 7.96 -0.55 17.69
N ALA A 326 7.45 -1.63 17.11
CA ALA A 326 8.22 -2.85 16.95
C ALA A 326 9.06 -2.67 15.67
N ASN A 327 10.35 -2.46 15.84
CA ASN A 327 11.30 -2.23 14.76
C ASN A 327 12.00 -3.55 14.45
N LEU A 328 11.84 -4.05 13.22
CA LEU A 328 12.58 -5.20 12.74
C LEU A 328 13.96 -4.73 12.28
N ARG A 329 14.99 -5.06 13.04
CA ARG A 329 16.37 -4.75 12.69
C ARG A 329 17.04 -5.93 12.02
N GLY A 330 17.66 -5.66 10.87
CA GLY A 330 18.55 -6.57 10.18
C GLY A 330 20.00 -6.35 10.60
N THR A 331 20.69 -7.41 10.95
CA THR A 331 22.14 -7.45 11.10
C THR A 331 22.69 -8.34 10.01
N VAL A 332 23.48 -7.79 9.12
CA VAL A 332 24.08 -8.53 8.02
C VAL A 332 25.59 -8.56 8.17
N ARG A 333 26.19 -9.67 7.79
CA ARG A 333 27.63 -9.83 7.65
C ARG A 333 27.95 -9.86 6.16
N THR A 334 28.90 -9.02 5.75
CA THR A 334 29.44 -8.99 4.40
C THR A 334 30.88 -9.51 4.40
N GLN A 335 31.39 -9.96 3.28
CA GLN A 335 32.82 -10.24 3.18
C GLN A 335 33.58 -8.91 2.98
N PRO A 336 34.60 -8.63 3.77
CA PRO A 336 35.44 -9.45 4.64
C PRO A 336 35.08 -9.48 6.15
N GLY A 337 33.83 -9.66 6.51
CA GLY A 337 33.42 -9.92 7.91
C GLY A 337 32.91 -8.71 8.68
N GLU A 338 32.66 -7.61 8.01
CA GLU A 338 32.08 -6.42 8.61
C GLU A 338 30.59 -6.64 8.90
N THR A 339 30.16 -6.28 10.11
CA THR A 339 28.77 -6.37 10.53
C THR A 339 28.08 -5.01 10.38
N LYS A 340 26.96 -4.97 9.68
CA LYS A 340 26.13 -3.77 9.50
C LYS A 340 24.73 -3.99 10.08
N GLN A 341 24.15 -2.93 10.62
CA GLN A 341 22.80 -2.94 11.16
C GLN A 341 21.94 -1.85 10.51
N PHE A 342 20.70 -2.18 10.22
CA PHE A 342 19.71 -1.24 9.69
C PHE A 342 18.29 -1.67 10.07
N SER A 343 17.34 -0.75 10.01
CA SER A 343 15.93 -1.04 10.19
C SER A 343 15.33 -1.54 8.88
N VAL A 344 14.69 -2.70 8.93
CA VAL A 344 14.02 -3.32 7.77
C VAL A 344 12.60 -2.82 7.65
N VAL A 345 11.84 -2.86 8.75
CA VAL A 345 10.45 -2.39 8.80
C VAL A 345 10.08 -1.94 10.20
N TYR A 346 9.25 -0.93 10.27
CA TYR A 346 8.56 -0.53 11.49
C TYR A 346 7.15 -1.14 11.52
N ASN A 347 6.68 -1.46 12.72
CA ASN A 347 5.29 -1.76 12.99
C ASN A 347 4.89 -0.95 14.21
N LYS A 348 4.41 0.27 13.97
CA LYS A 348 4.06 1.21 15.02
C LYS A 348 2.72 0.85 15.64
N ARG A 349 2.61 1.10 16.94
CA ARG A 349 1.41 0.91 17.72
C ARG A 349 1.04 2.21 18.38
N TYR A 350 -0.21 2.60 18.20
CA TYR A 350 -0.66 3.95 18.53
C TYR A 350 -1.50 3.96 19.78
N ASP A 351 -1.19 4.93 20.66
CA ASP A 351 -2.18 5.48 21.60
C ASP A 351 -3.20 6.27 20.78
N GLN A 352 -4.47 5.86 20.82
CA GLN A 352 -5.53 6.44 20.01
C GLN A 352 -5.70 7.94 20.28
N LYS A 353 -5.77 8.33 21.55
CA LYS A 353 -6.01 9.73 21.92
C LYS A 353 -4.88 10.64 21.41
N ARG A 354 -3.63 10.19 21.57
CA ARG A 354 -2.46 10.94 21.10
C ARG A 354 -2.40 11.03 19.58
N LEU A 355 -2.77 9.95 18.89
CA LEU A 355 -2.88 9.99 17.44
C LEU A 355 -3.98 10.97 17.00
N ASP A 356 -5.17 10.95 17.63
CA ASP A 356 -6.25 11.89 17.36
C ASP A 356 -5.83 13.34 17.59
N ASP A 357 -5.09 13.63 18.68
CA ASP A 357 -4.58 14.96 18.98
C ASP A 357 -3.58 15.41 17.89
N THR A 358 -2.65 14.54 17.51
CA THR A 358 -1.68 14.81 16.44
C THR A 358 -2.36 15.04 15.10
N MET A 359 -3.37 14.24 14.77
CA MET A 359 -4.11 14.39 13.49
C MET A 359 -4.93 15.70 13.45
N ARG A 360 -5.47 16.17 14.60
CA ARG A 360 -6.12 17.50 14.68
C ARG A 360 -5.16 18.63 14.35
N GLU A 361 -3.93 18.57 14.86
CA GLU A 361 -2.89 19.56 14.54
C GLU A 361 -2.60 19.62 13.03
N GLU A 362 -2.77 18.49 12.33
CA GLU A 362 -2.62 18.40 10.88
C GLU A 362 -3.92 18.71 10.10
N GLY A 363 -4.98 19.18 10.77
CA GLY A 363 -6.25 19.54 10.15
C GLY A 363 -7.15 18.37 9.79
N TRP A 364 -6.97 17.22 10.45
CA TRP A 364 -7.80 16.05 10.31
C TRP A 364 -8.56 15.80 11.61
N LEU A 365 -9.84 16.17 11.66
CA LEU A 365 -10.67 15.96 12.84
C LEU A 365 -11.12 14.50 12.92
N PRO A 366 -10.99 13.84 14.08
CA PRO A 366 -11.55 12.52 14.30
C PRO A 366 -13.09 12.60 14.21
N VAL A 367 -13.65 11.70 13.43
CA VAL A 367 -15.08 11.55 13.20
C VAL A 367 -15.63 10.40 14.01
N GLU A 368 -14.98 9.26 13.90
CA GLU A 368 -15.40 8.03 14.55
C GLU A 368 -14.20 7.07 14.68
N HIS A 369 -14.26 6.19 15.65
CA HIS A 369 -13.22 5.18 15.85
C HIS A 369 -13.81 3.87 16.37
N TRP A 370 -13.17 2.76 15.97
CA TRP A 370 -13.51 1.42 16.44
C TRP A 370 -12.25 0.68 16.83
N ARG A 371 -12.32 0.03 17.99
CA ARG A 371 -11.29 -0.88 18.43
C ARG A 371 -11.80 -2.30 18.27
N TYR A 372 -11.00 -3.18 17.70
CA TYR A 372 -11.41 -4.54 17.36
C TYR A 372 -10.20 -5.50 17.37
N ALA A 373 -10.46 -6.82 17.23
CA ALA A 373 -9.46 -7.89 17.28
C ALA A 373 -8.62 -7.92 18.59
N GLU A 374 -9.23 -7.56 19.72
CA GLU A 374 -8.61 -7.37 21.04
C GLU A 374 -7.79 -8.59 21.52
N GLU A 375 -8.30 -9.80 21.28
CA GLU A 375 -7.68 -11.03 21.80
C GLU A 375 -6.39 -11.43 21.06
N TYR A 376 -6.23 -10.96 19.83
CA TYR A 376 -5.13 -11.39 18.97
C TYR A 376 -4.11 -10.30 18.71
N HIS A 377 -4.55 -9.22 18.08
CA HIS A 377 -3.77 -8.04 17.74
C HIS A 377 -4.70 -6.84 17.75
N PRO A 378 -4.83 -6.14 18.87
CA PRO A 378 -5.75 -5.03 18.98
C PRO A 378 -5.46 -4.00 17.88
N ARG A 379 -6.52 -3.62 17.18
CA ARG A 379 -6.45 -2.68 16.07
C ARG A 379 -7.44 -1.54 16.26
N LEU A 380 -7.08 -0.41 15.68
CA LEU A 380 -7.92 0.76 15.58
C LEU A 380 -8.30 0.95 14.11
N LEU A 381 -9.56 1.23 13.89
CA LEU A 381 -10.07 1.74 12.64
C LEU A 381 -10.57 3.14 12.91
N LEU A 382 -9.91 4.13 12.29
CA LEU A 382 -10.04 5.55 12.60
C LEU A 382 -10.51 6.30 11.37
N LEU A 383 -11.61 7.01 11.49
CA LEU A 383 -12.12 7.88 10.43
C LEU A 383 -11.89 9.33 10.83
N TYR A 384 -11.21 10.06 9.97
CA TYR A 384 -10.97 11.49 10.09
C TYR A 384 -11.63 12.24 8.93
N GLN A 385 -11.95 13.51 9.17
CA GLN A 385 -12.44 14.42 8.14
C GLN A 385 -11.54 15.64 8.06
N ARG A 386 -11.15 16.01 6.85
CA ARG A 386 -10.37 17.23 6.60
C ARG A 386 -11.20 18.47 6.95
N VAL A 387 -10.60 19.41 7.65
CA VAL A 387 -11.19 20.70 7.97
C VAL A 387 -10.30 21.83 7.46
N LYS A 388 -10.90 23.01 7.28
CA LYS A 388 -10.15 24.22 7.00
C LYS A 388 -9.36 24.63 8.25
N LEU A 389 -8.06 24.79 8.12
CA LEU A 389 -7.26 25.35 9.19
C LEU A 389 -7.45 26.87 9.26
N ALA A 390 -7.44 27.43 10.47
CA ALA A 390 -7.58 28.89 10.65
C ALA A 390 -6.46 29.71 9.97
N THR A 391 -5.33 29.05 9.66
CA THR A 391 -4.21 29.66 8.93
C THR A 391 -4.45 29.82 7.42
N ASP A 392 -5.47 29.15 6.86
CA ASP A 392 -5.81 29.22 5.42
C ASP A 392 -6.63 30.47 5.06
N GLU A 393 -6.91 31.37 6.00
CA GLU A 393 -7.70 32.59 5.76
C GLU A 393 -6.85 33.80 5.34
N GLY A 394 -5.56 33.65 5.11
CA GLY A 394 -4.59 34.75 4.89
C GLY A 394 -3.92 34.79 3.51
N GLU A 395 -4.32 33.95 2.51
CA GLU A 395 -3.79 34.05 1.13
C GLU A 395 -4.86 34.42 0.12
#